data_098b23078c9f0e3d7a2491d13e85986f
#
_entry.id   098b23078c9f0e3d7a2491d13e85986f
#
_cell.length_a   1.000
_cell.length_b   1.000
_cell.length_c   1.000
_cell.angle_alpha   90.00
_cell.angle_beta   90.00
_cell.angle_gamma   90.00
#
_symmetry.space_group_name_H-M   'P 1'
#
loop_
_entity.id
_entity.type
_entity.pdbx_description
1 polymer ?
#
loop_
_entity_poly.entity_id
_entity_poly.type
_entity_poly.pdbx_seq_one_letter_code
_entity_poly.pdbx_strand_id
1 'polypeptide(L)'
;QLQLLYNKVTNPVKRKMIQLKNNTQISAMRDAGRITGEALLYAGEHVKPGVTTKHLDDLVHDYIVKQGAHPSFLGYGGFPGSACISVNDEVIHGIPSKNRELHDGDVVKIDVGAYYRGYHGDSANTFIAGEGSPEAKRLVQVTKDSFYEGLKAVVAGNRLGDVGHAIQSYVESNGCSVVRE
;
A
#
# COMPACT_ATOMS: atom_id res chain seq x y z
N GLN A 1 -29.87 29.71 -17.56
CA GLN A 1 -28.50 29.61 -16.97
C GLN A 1 -28.47 30.01 -15.50
N LEU A 2 -29.17 31.04 -15.06
CA LEU A 2 -29.27 31.48 -13.64
C LEU A 2 -29.92 30.42 -12.75
N GLN A 3 -30.94 29.70 -13.23
CA GLN A 3 -31.63 28.63 -12.49
C GLN A 3 -30.71 27.41 -12.26
N LEU A 4 -29.80 27.12 -13.19
CA LEU A 4 -28.78 26.05 -13.04
C LEU A 4 -27.72 26.41 -12.01
N LEU A 5 -27.34 27.70 -11.92
CA LEU A 5 -26.42 28.19 -10.90
C LEU A 5 -27.05 28.18 -9.51
N TYR A 6 -28.34 28.58 -9.40
CA TYR A 6 -29.09 28.54 -8.13
C TYR A 6 -29.19 27.12 -7.57
N ASN A 7 -29.51 26.13 -8.44
CA ASN A 7 -29.59 24.72 -8.02
C ASN A 7 -28.24 24.13 -7.60
N LYS A 8 -27.09 24.65 -8.09
CA LYS A 8 -25.76 24.24 -7.63
C LYS A 8 -25.41 24.79 -6.24
N VAL A 9 -25.94 25.95 -5.88
CA VAL A 9 -25.67 26.62 -4.60
C VAL A 9 -26.59 26.09 -3.49
N THR A 10 -27.80 25.66 -3.84
CA THR A 10 -28.82 25.21 -2.86
C THR A 10 -28.84 23.69 -2.64
N ASN A 11 -28.07 22.89 -3.37
CA ASN A 11 -27.94 21.47 -3.07
C ASN A 11 -27.04 21.33 -1.83
N PRO A 12 -27.58 20.95 -0.66
CA PRO A 12 -26.74 20.68 0.50
C PRO A 12 -25.79 19.55 0.10
N VAL A 13 -24.48 19.82 0.12
CA VAL A 13 -23.47 18.78 0.01
C VAL A 13 -23.83 17.76 1.08
N LYS A 14 -24.39 16.61 0.68
CA LYS A 14 -24.64 15.48 1.59
C LYS A 14 -23.29 15.14 2.20
N ARG A 15 -22.99 15.66 3.38
CA ARG A 15 -21.80 15.24 4.14
C ARG A 15 -21.95 13.73 4.30
N LYS A 16 -21.13 12.97 3.60
CA LYS A 16 -21.04 11.53 3.86
C LYS A 16 -20.63 11.40 5.31
N MET A 17 -21.57 10.93 6.14
CA MET A 17 -21.26 10.66 7.55
C MET A 17 -20.18 9.57 7.62
N ILE A 18 -19.22 9.76 8.48
CA ILE A 18 -18.22 8.72 8.79
C ILE A 18 -19.00 7.56 9.44
N GLN A 19 -18.89 6.38 8.81
CA GLN A 19 -19.53 5.16 9.34
C GLN A 19 -18.55 4.45 10.28
N LEU A 20 -18.85 4.45 11.55
CA LEU A 20 -18.13 3.66 12.54
C LEU A 20 -18.40 2.17 12.33
N LYS A 21 -17.36 1.34 12.48
CA LYS A 21 -17.46 -0.11 12.37
C LYS A 21 -17.76 -0.73 13.73
N ASN A 22 -18.68 -1.69 13.77
CA ASN A 22 -18.93 -2.49 14.96
C ASN A 22 -17.87 -3.63 15.09
N ASN A 23 -17.88 -4.34 16.21
CA ASN A 23 -16.88 -5.37 16.50
C ASN A 23 -16.85 -6.51 15.48
N THR A 24 -18.00 -6.92 14.94
CA THR A 24 -18.07 -7.96 13.89
C THR A 24 -17.41 -7.49 12.60
N GLN A 25 -17.66 -6.24 12.21
CA GLN A 25 -17.05 -5.62 11.04
C GLN A 25 -15.53 -5.45 11.23
N ILE A 26 -15.10 -5.01 12.42
CA ILE A 26 -13.67 -4.89 12.75
C ILE A 26 -12.98 -6.26 12.68
N SER A 27 -13.63 -7.33 13.17
CA SER A 27 -13.10 -8.69 13.06
C SER A 27 -12.91 -9.11 11.60
N ALA A 28 -13.89 -8.85 10.73
CA ALA A 28 -13.76 -9.16 9.30
C ALA A 28 -12.65 -8.33 8.61
N MET A 29 -12.48 -7.06 9.00
CA MET A 29 -11.37 -6.22 8.53
C MET A 29 -10.01 -6.76 8.99
N ARG A 30 -9.92 -7.28 10.22
CA ARG A 30 -8.69 -7.91 10.72
C ARG A 30 -8.33 -9.16 9.93
N ASP A 31 -9.32 -9.99 9.58
CA ASP A 31 -9.10 -11.17 8.76
C ASP A 31 -8.58 -10.79 7.37
N ALA A 32 -9.17 -9.78 6.72
CA ALA A 32 -8.71 -9.26 5.44
C ALA A 32 -7.27 -8.69 5.54
N GLY A 33 -7.00 -7.89 6.58
CA GLY A 33 -5.66 -7.34 6.85
C GLY A 33 -4.62 -8.42 7.12
N ARG A 34 -4.96 -9.48 7.86
CA ARG A 34 -4.07 -10.61 8.10
C ARG A 34 -3.70 -11.33 6.80
N ILE A 35 -4.69 -11.66 5.97
CA ILE A 35 -4.45 -12.31 4.67
C ILE A 35 -3.53 -11.46 3.78
N THR A 36 -3.78 -10.14 3.74
CA THR A 36 -2.96 -9.19 2.99
C THR A 36 -1.52 -9.15 3.48
N GLY A 37 -1.33 -9.02 4.81
CA GLY A 37 0.01 -8.97 5.41
C GLY A 37 0.78 -10.27 5.22
N GLU A 38 0.13 -11.42 5.37
CA GLU A 38 0.74 -12.73 5.16
C GLU A 38 1.14 -12.93 3.69
N ALA A 39 0.29 -12.54 2.72
CA ALA A 39 0.61 -12.60 1.30
C ALA A 39 1.81 -11.71 0.93
N LEU A 40 1.85 -10.49 1.51
CA LEU A 40 2.95 -9.55 1.33
C LEU A 40 4.28 -10.11 1.87
N LEU A 41 4.29 -10.66 3.07
CA LEU A 41 5.48 -11.27 3.67
C LEU A 41 5.94 -12.49 2.87
N TYR A 42 5.01 -13.34 2.45
CA TYR A 42 5.30 -14.51 1.63
C TYR A 42 5.97 -14.12 0.30
N ALA A 43 5.45 -13.10 -0.41
CA ALA A 43 6.11 -12.59 -1.61
C ALA A 43 7.50 -11.99 -1.30
N GLY A 44 7.60 -11.28 -0.17
CA GLY A 44 8.86 -10.67 0.30
C GLY A 44 9.99 -11.68 0.52
N GLU A 45 9.68 -12.87 1.05
CA GLU A 45 10.64 -13.96 1.24
C GLU A 45 11.22 -14.49 -0.08
N HIS A 46 10.53 -14.23 -1.21
CA HIS A 46 10.94 -14.64 -2.54
C HIS A 46 11.63 -13.53 -3.33
N VAL A 47 11.81 -12.34 -2.77
CA VAL A 47 12.54 -11.23 -3.41
C VAL A 47 14.03 -11.55 -3.41
N LYS A 48 14.55 -11.89 -4.58
CA LYS A 48 15.98 -12.17 -4.80
C LYS A 48 16.36 -11.93 -6.27
N PRO A 49 17.63 -11.73 -6.57
CA PRO A 49 18.10 -11.63 -7.96
C PRO A 49 17.66 -12.83 -8.80
N GLY A 50 17.31 -12.58 -10.06
CA GLY A 50 16.86 -13.59 -11.03
C GLY A 50 15.35 -13.87 -10.98
N VAL A 51 14.61 -13.34 -10.00
CA VAL A 51 13.15 -13.50 -9.92
C VAL A 51 12.47 -12.40 -10.72
N THR A 52 11.43 -12.74 -11.48
CA THR A 52 10.64 -11.73 -12.21
C THR A 52 9.55 -11.13 -11.32
N THR A 53 9.19 -9.88 -11.58
CA THR A 53 8.07 -9.24 -10.85
C THR A 53 6.74 -9.98 -11.08
N LYS A 54 6.57 -10.61 -12.25
CA LYS A 54 5.39 -11.47 -12.50
C LYS A 54 5.35 -12.70 -11.60
N HIS A 55 6.48 -13.32 -11.31
CA HIS A 55 6.53 -14.47 -10.41
C HIS A 55 6.10 -14.07 -8.98
N LEU A 56 6.53 -12.90 -8.50
CA LEU A 56 6.07 -12.38 -7.19
C LEU A 56 4.56 -12.10 -7.18
N ASP A 57 4.03 -11.56 -8.27
CA ASP A 57 2.59 -11.35 -8.45
C ASP A 57 1.81 -12.67 -8.40
N ASP A 58 2.31 -13.72 -9.06
CA ASP A 58 1.70 -15.05 -9.04
C ASP A 58 1.68 -15.64 -7.61
N LEU A 59 2.76 -15.48 -6.85
CA LEU A 59 2.82 -15.90 -5.45
C LEU A 59 1.77 -15.18 -4.59
N VAL A 60 1.61 -13.87 -4.75
CA VAL A 60 0.58 -13.09 -4.06
C VAL A 60 -0.81 -13.58 -4.44
N HIS A 61 -1.06 -13.76 -5.73
CA HIS A 61 -2.34 -14.23 -6.26
C HIS A 61 -2.73 -15.56 -5.62
N ASP A 62 -1.84 -16.55 -5.73
CA ASP A 62 -2.08 -17.91 -5.27
C ASP A 62 -2.29 -17.96 -3.74
N TYR A 63 -1.50 -17.17 -3.00
CA TYR A 63 -1.68 -17.07 -1.55
C TYR A 63 -3.06 -16.55 -1.18
N ILE A 64 -3.49 -15.42 -1.76
CA ILE A 64 -4.78 -14.79 -1.47
C ILE A 64 -5.94 -15.73 -1.82
N VAL A 65 -5.89 -16.35 -3.00
CA VAL A 65 -6.94 -17.30 -3.47
C VAL A 65 -7.01 -18.52 -2.56
N LYS A 66 -5.87 -19.06 -2.14
CA LYS A 66 -5.81 -20.21 -1.21
C LYS A 66 -6.44 -19.90 0.15
N GLN A 67 -6.44 -18.62 0.57
CA GLN A 67 -7.13 -18.19 1.80
C GLN A 67 -8.65 -17.98 1.61
N GLY A 68 -9.20 -18.24 0.43
CA GLY A 68 -10.61 -18.00 0.10
C GLY A 68 -10.95 -16.51 -0.07
N ALA A 69 -9.95 -15.67 -0.31
CA ALA A 69 -10.06 -14.25 -0.57
C ALA A 69 -9.87 -13.94 -2.07
N HIS A 70 -10.04 -12.68 -2.46
CA HIS A 70 -9.81 -12.21 -3.82
C HIS A 70 -8.77 -11.09 -3.84
N PRO A 71 -7.80 -11.08 -4.78
CA PRO A 71 -6.89 -9.95 -4.96
C PRO A 71 -7.69 -8.67 -5.27
N SER A 72 -7.48 -7.62 -4.47
CA SER A 72 -8.27 -6.38 -4.58
C SER A 72 -7.92 -5.57 -5.81
N PHE A 73 -6.69 -5.66 -6.30
CA PHE A 73 -6.18 -4.83 -7.38
C PHE A 73 -6.45 -5.43 -8.77
N LEU A 74 -6.56 -6.76 -8.86
CA LEU A 74 -6.76 -7.45 -10.13
C LEU A 74 -8.06 -7.01 -10.80
N GLY A 75 -7.94 -6.37 -11.97
CA GLY A 75 -9.07 -5.83 -12.74
C GLY A 75 -9.59 -4.47 -12.26
N TYR A 76 -9.14 -3.95 -11.12
CA TYR A 76 -9.55 -2.64 -10.64
C TYR A 76 -8.98 -1.54 -11.54
N GLY A 77 -9.88 -0.75 -12.17
CA GLY A 77 -9.47 0.27 -13.13
C GLY A 77 -8.69 -0.27 -14.33
N GLY A 78 -8.78 -1.59 -14.62
CA GLY A 78 -8.03 -2.26 -15.69
C GLY A 78 -6.62 -2.72 -15.28
N PHE A 79 -6.26 -2.63 -13.99
CA PHE A 79 -4.96 -3.10 -13.51
C PHE A 79 -4.81 -4.62 -13.69
N PRO A 80 -3.73 -5.12 -14.33
CA PRO A 80 -3.65 -6.52 -14.74
C PRO A 80 -3.06 -7.47 -13.70
N GLY A 81 -2.54 -6.97 -12.58
CA GLY A 81 -1.87 -7.74 -11.54
C GLY A 81 -2.67 -7.90 -10.26
N SER A 82 -2.27 -8.83 -9.42
CA SER A 82 -2.79 -9.03 -8.05
C SER A 82 -2.07 -8.16 -7.03
N ALA A 83 -0.85 -7.73 -7.35
CA ALA A 83 -0.02 -6.83 -6.57
C ALA A 83 0.58 -5.74 -7.45
N CYS A 84 0.82 -4.54 -6.89
CA CYS A 84 1.72 -3.58 -7.50
C CYS A 84 3.15 -3.91 -7.09
N ILE A 85 4.07 -4.02 -8.06
CA ILE A 85 5.47 -4.33 -7.79
C ILE A 85 6.33 -3.30 -8.51
N SER A 86 6.82 -2.34 -7.74
CA SER A 86 7.56 -1.18 -8.24
C SER A 86 9.04 -1.32 -7.90
N VAL A 87 9.91 -1.23 -8.89
CA VAL A 87 11.35 -1.48 -8.73
C VAL A 87 12.13 -0.18 -8.91
N ASN A 88 13.00 0.14 -7.96
CA ASN A 88 13.90 1.30 -7.98
C ASN A 88 13.12 2.63 -8.16
N ASP A 89 13.27 3.30 -9.32
CA ASP A 89 12.67 4.62 -9.59
C ASP A 89 11.16 4.61 -9.83
N GLU A 90 10.57 3.44 -10.01
CA GLU A 90 9.11 3.31 -10.04
C GLU A 90 8.56 3.60 -8.66
N VAL A 91 7.86 4.73 -8.47
CA VAL A 91 7.39 5.15 -7.14
C VAL A 91 6.31 4.22 -6.62
N ILE A 92 5.22 4.04 -7.39
CA ILE A 92 4.06 3.20 -7.07
C ILE A 92 3.46 2.59 -8.36
N HIS A 93 2.52 1.66 -8.17
CA HIS A 93 1.68 1.08 -9.23
C HIS A 93 2.46 0.34 -10.34
N GLY A 94 3.66 -0.17 -10.03
CA GLY A 94 4.43 -0.98 -10.96
C GLY A 94 3.64 -2.20 -11.42
N ILE A 95 3.52 -2.38 -12.75
CA ILE A 95 2.80 -3.50 -13.35
C ILE A 95 3.70 -4.73 -13.39
N PRO A 96 3.30 -5.86 -12.78
CA PRO A 96 4.10 -7.08 -12.81
C PRO A 96 4.37 -7.57 -14.24
N SER A 97 5.61 -7.96 -14.54
CA SER A 97 6.03 -8.35 -15.88
C SER A 97 6.97 -9.55 -15.85
N LYS A 98 6.79 -10.46 -16.82
CA LYS A 98 7.71 -11.58 -17.06
C LYS A 98 9.08 -11.12 -17.58
N ASN A 99 9.13 -9.89 -18.12
CA ASN A 99 10.35 -9.31 -18.69
C ASN A 99 11.10 -8.42 -17.70
N ARG A 100 10.57 -8.23 -16.48
CA ARG A 100 11.22 -7.45 -15.42
C ARG A 100 11.81 -8.42 -14.40
N GLU A 101 13.06 -8.79 -14.61
CA GLU A 101 13.86 -9.58 -13.68
C GLU A 101 14.52 -8.66 -12.65
N LEU A 102 14.59 -9.12 -11.41
CA LEU A 102 15.26 -8.42 -10.32
C LEU A 102 16.77 -8.68 -10.35
N HIS A 103 17.52 -7.62 -10.10
CA HIS A 103 18.97 -7.66 -10.01
C HIS A 103 19.44 -7.48 -8.57
N ASP A 104 20.69 -7.81 -8.31
CA ASP A 104 21.30 -7.58 -7.00
C ASP A 104 21.29 -6.09 -6.64
N GLY A 105 20.78 -5.77 -5.44
CA GLY A 105 20.63 -4.41 -4.94
C GLY A 105 19.32 -3.69 -5.32
N ASP A 106 18.46 -4.30 -6.14
CA ASP A 106 17.16 -3.67 -6.49
C ASP A 106 16.30 -3.43 -5.25
N VAL A 107 15.73 -2.23 -5.16
CA VAL A 107 14.74 -1.84 -4.15
C VAL A 107 13.36 -2.16 -4.69
N VAL A 108 12.68 -3.11 -4.07
CA VAL A 108 11.40 -3.68 -4.54
C VAL A 108 10.28 -3.32 -3.58
N LYS A 109 9.38 -2.47 -4.02
CA LYS A 109 8.15 -2.11 -3.28
C LYS A 109 7.04 -3.02 -3.73
N ILE A 110 6.47 -3.78 -2.81
CA ILE A 110 5.33 -4.66 -3.05
C ILE A 110 4.13 -4.10 -2.30
N ASP A 111 3.04 -3.89 -3.00
CA ASP A 111 1.77 -3.40 -2.48
C ASP A 111 0.68 -4.40 -2.81
N VAL A 112 -0.04 -4.85 -1.79
CA VAL A 112 -0.99 -5.97 -1.85
C VAL A 112 -2.32 -5.57 -1.25
N GLY A 113 -3.40 -5.91 -1.93
CA GLY A 113 -4.75 -5.80 -1.41
C GLY A 113 -5.49 -7.14 -1.47
N ALA A 114 -6.18 -7.51 -0.38
CA ALA A 114 -7.04 -8.69 -0.36
C ALA A 114 -8.47 -8.34 0.09
N TYR A 115 -9.45 -8.78 -0.69
CA TYR A 115 -10.87 -8.66 -0.37
C TYR A 115 -11.37 -9.94 0.29
N TYR A 116 -11.86 -9.82 1.51
CA TYR A 116 -12.39 -10.94 2.28
C TYR A 116 -13.58 -10.52 3.12
N ARG A 117 -14.67 -11.29 3.09
CA ARG A 117 -15.90 -11.06 3.87
C ARG A 117 -16.45 -9.63 3.82
N GLY A 118 -16.38 -9.00 2.64
CA GLY A 118 -16.92 -7.65 2.42
C GLY A 118 -15.98 -6.51 2.77
N TYR A 119 -14.73 -6.78 3.12
CA TYR A 119 -13.71 -5.80 3.49
C TYR A 119 -12.40 -6.02 2.75
N HIS A 120 -11.68 -4.93 2.51
CA HIS A 120 -10.34 -4.96 1.96
C HIS A 120 -9.31 -4.84 3.07
N GLY A 121 -8.27 -5.65 3.01
CA GLY A 121 -6.98 -5.37 3.62
C GLY A 121 -6.09 -4.73 2.56
N ASP A 122 -5.19 -3.86 2.97
CA ASP A 122 -4.27 -3.12 2.13
C ASP A 122 -2.96 -2.94 2.88
N SER A 123 -1.82 -3.30 2.27
CA SER A 123 -0.54 -3.28 2.94
C SER A 123 0.61 -3.26 1.94
N ALA A 124 1.62 -2.45 2.22
CA ALA A 124 2.82 -2.35 1.42
C ALA A 124 4.08 -2.52 2.26
N ASN A 125 5.12 -3.06 1.66
CA ASN A 125 6.45 -3.11 2.24
C ASN A 125 7.52 -3.03 1.15
N THR A 126 8.74 -2.66 1.56
CA THR A 126 9.89 -2.56 0.67
C THR A 126 10.93 -3.61 1.05
N PHE A 127 11.41 -4.33 0.05
CA PHE A 127 12.43 -5.35 0.17
C PHE A 127 13.63 -4.99 -0.70
N ILE A 128 14.78 -5.57 -0.44
CA ILE A 128 15.97 -5.42 -1.25
C ILE A 128 16.35 -6.79 -1.80
N ALA A 129 16.48 -6.89 -3.12
CA ALA A 129 16.92 -8.12 -3.77
C ALA A 129 18.44 -8.27 -3.60
N GLY A 130 18.88 -9.29 -2.89
CA GLY A 130 20.30 -9.51 -2.62
C GLY A 130 20.92 -8.47 -1.68
N GLU A 131 22.09 -7.92 -2.06
CA GLU A 131 22.87 -7.02 -1.20
C GLU A 131 22.72 -5.56 -1.64
N GLY A 132 21.81 -4.83 -1.00
CA GLY A 132 21.57 -3.42 -1.31
C GLY A 132 22.65 -2.48 -0.82
N SER A 133 22.73 -1.29 -1.44
CA SER A 133 23.65 -0.24 -1.00
C SER A 133 23.31 0.28 0.41
N PRO A 134 24.27 0.84 1.14
CA PRO A 134 24.01 1.48 2.44
C PRO A 134 22.94 2.57 2.36
N GLU A 135 22.91 3.34 1.26
CA GLU A 135 21.92 4.39 1.02
C GLU A 135 20.51 3.80 0.85
N ALA A 136 20.38 2.72 0.07
CA ALA A 136 19.10 2.03 -0.13
C ALA A 136 18.58 1.46 1.18
N LYS A 137 19.43 0.77 1.94
CA LYS A 137 19.09 0.23 3.27
C LYS A 137 18.65 1.33 4.23
N ARG A 138 19.37 2.46 4.24
CA ARG A 138 19.04 3.63 5.07
C ARG A 138 17.70 4.23 4.65
N LEU A 139 17.44 4.43 3.36
CA LEU A 139 16.19 4.99 2.86
C LEU A 139 14.99 4.11 3.25
N VAL A 140 15.10 2.80 3.06
CA VAL A 140 14.07 1.84 3.45
C VAL A 140 13.81 1.91 4.96
N GLN A 141 14.87 1.99 5.78
CA GLN A 141 14.72 2.07 7.24
C GLN A 141 14.07 3.39 7.67
N VAL A 142 14.51 4.54 7.15
CA VAL A 142 13.90 5.85 7.44
C VAL A 142 12.42 5.86 7.06
N THR A 143 12.07 5.30 5.90
CA THR A 143 10.69 5.20 5.44
C THR A 143 9.85 4.35 6.39
N LYS A 144 10.38 3.20 6.80
CA LYS A 144 9.71 2.30 7.75
C LYS A 144 9.49 2.98 9.11
N ASP A 145 10.52 3.63 9.63
CA ASP A 145 10.44 4.32 10.94
C ASP A 145 9.47 5.48 10.89
N SER A 146 9.41 6.22 9.77
CA SER A 146 8.46 7.32 9.58
C SER A 146 7.00 6.87 9.67
N PHE A 147 6.68 5.66 9.19
CA PHE A 147 5.36 5.08 9.34
C PHE A 147 4.99 4.89 10.81
N TYR A 148 5.90 4.38 11.63
CA TYR A 148 5.65 4.22 13.06
C TYR A 148 5.56 5.55 13.81
N GLU A 149 6.31 6.58 13.38
CA GLU A 149 6.13 7.94 13.90
C GLU A 149 4.73 8.48 13.55
N GLY A 150 4.26 8.27 12.33
CA GLY A 150 2.90 8.60 11.93
C GLY A 150 1.83 7.90 12.77
N LEU A 151 2.02 6.62 13.09
CA LEU A 151 1.09 5.85 13.91
C LEU A 151 0.89 6.44 15.31
N LYS A 152 1.91 7.08 15.90
CA LYS A 152 1.79 7.76 17.20
C LYS A 152 0.80 8.91 17.17
N ALA A 153 0.59 9.51 16.00
CA ALA A 153 -0.39 10.58 15.80
C ALA A 153 -1.82 10.07 15.50
N VAL A 154 -2.02 8.74 15.34
CA VAL A 154 -3.34 8.13 15.09
C VAL A 154 -4.07 7.97 16.43
N VAL A 155 -4.52 9.09 16.99
CA VAL A 155 -5.24 9.14 18.27
C VAL A 155 -6.51 9.98 18.13
N ALA A 156 -7.49 9.72 18.99
CA ALA A 156 -8.76 10.45 19.00
C ALA A 156 -8.50 11.95 19.21
N GLY A 157 -9.13 12.78 18.39
CA GLY A 157 -8.96 14.24 18.41
C GLY A 157 -7.99 14.77 17.34
N ASN A 158 -7.06 13.96 16.85
CA ASN A 158 -6.16 14.34 15.77
C ASN A 158 -6.85 14.26 14.41
N ARG A 159 -6.28 14.97 13.45
CA ARG A 159 -6.69 14.98 12.04
C ARG A 159 -5.71 14.13 11.21
N LEU A 160 -6.14 13.71 10.03
CA LEU A 160 -5.28 13.00 9.07
C LEU A 160 -4.00 13.81 8.74
N GLY A 161 -4.11 15.15 8.68
CA GLY A 161 -2.96 16.04 8.48
C GLY A 161 -1.91 15.94 9.58
N ASP A 162 -2.29 15.64 10.83
CA ASP A 162 -1.34 15.48 11.93
C ASP A 162 -0.49 14.21 11.74
N VAL A 163 -1.08 13.15 11.20
CA VAL A 163 -0.38 11.91 10.84
C VAL A 163 0.62 12.18 9.71
N GLY A 164 0.17 12.85 8.64
CA GLY A 164 1.03 13.22 7.50
C GLY A 164 2.19 14.13 7.93
N HIS A 165 1.92 15.10 8.82
CA HIS A 165 2.94 16.00 9.37
C HIS A 165 3.99 15.24 10.21
N ALA A 166 3.57 14.29 11.03
CA ALA A 166 4.50 13.49 11.81
C ALA A 166 5.44 12.65 10.92
N ILE A 167 4.89 12.02 9.87
CA ILE A 167 5.68 11.28 8.87
C ILE A 167 6.66 12.22 8.17
N GLN A 168 6.18 13.34 7.63
CA GLN A 168 7.00 14.29 6.90
C GLN A 168 8.12 14.86 7.75
N SER A 169 7.82 15.29 8.99
CA SER A 169 8.81 15.84 9.91
C SER A 169 9.94 14.85 10.21
N TYR A 170 9.60 13.58 10.40
CA TYR A 170 10.58 12.53 10.61
C TYR A 170 11.48 12.32 9.38
N VAL A 171 10.86 12.18 8.21
CA VAL A 171 11.56 11.97 6.94
C VAL A 171 12.53 13.14 6.64
N GLU A 172 12.05 14.40 6.78
CA GLU A 172 12.86 15.60 6.53
C GLU A 172 14.00 15.77 7.54
N SER A 173 13.79 15.44 8.82
CA SER A 173 14.85 15.46 9.83
C SER A 173 15.96 14.44 9.57
N ASN A 174 15.66 13.39 8.78
CA ASN A 174 16.63 12.39 8.35
C ASN A 174 17.24 12.69 6.97
N GLY A 175 17.06 13.93 6.43
CA GLY A 175 17.63 14.35 5.15
C GLY A 175 17.01 13.70 3.91
N CYS A 176 15.78 13.17 4.06
CA CYS A 176 14.96 12.67 2.97
C CYS A 176 13.80 13.64 2.71
N SER A 177 12.94 13.35 1.73
CA SER A 177 11.73 14.13 1.47
C SER A 177 10.55 13.22 1.16
N VAL A 178 9.33 13.69 1.45
CA VAL A 178 8.12 13.03 0.99
C VAL A 178 7.83 13.44 -0.46
N VAL A 179 7.21 12.53 -1.22
CA VAL A 179 6.71 12.83 -2.57
C VAL A 179 5.53 13.79 -2.43
N ARG A 180 5.55 14.89 -3.19
CA ARG A 180 4.53 15.96 -3.10
C ARG A 180 3.54 15.98 -4.25
N GLU A 181 3.95 15.53 -5.45
CA GLU A 181 3.15 15.48 -6.68
C GLU A 181 3.52 14.25 -7.52
#